data_554c58f3a6b109fcb69a08c2ae44af7b
#
_entry.id   554c58f3a6b109fcb69a08c2ae44af7b
#
_cell.length_a   1.000
_cell.length_b   1.000
_cell.length_c   1.000
_cell.angle_alpha   90.00
_cell.angle_beta   90.00
_cell.angle_gamma   90.00
#
_symmetry.space_group_name_H-M   'P 1'
#
loop_
_entity.id
_entity.type
_entity.pdbx_description
1 polymer ?
#
loop_
_entity_poly.entity_id
_entity_poly.type
_entity_poly.pdbx_seq_one_letter_code
_entity_poly.pdbx_strand_id
1 'polypeptide(L)'
;LGYVMEWFTPIMLFFVYSTMISAAGSTFEEYYGVNGNIGRAFMIIASLATVLLGLNKLVKIVGYIAPVLLVVTMVIGVISIINNPAGIAEADEVLKHVEVKNTFNNWAVSGFMYGAYTVTGVVPYLADIGKSTATNKKNALLGGFFGGGAFLIAVMILNFGLLANLADVYNLEIPSLFVAASIHPVFGTIFSVLLIGAIYTTAV
;
A
#
# COMPACT_ATOMS: atom_id res chain seq x y z
N LEU A 1 25.88 -2.40 14.68
CA LEU A 1 24.72 -2.38 13.79
C LEU A 1 23.43 -2.81 14.52
N GLY A 2 23.46 -3.87 15.37
CA GLY A 2 22.31 -4.38 16.11
C GLY A 2 21.61 -3.30 16.96
N TYR A 3 22.36 -2.62 17.83
CA TYR A 3 21.80 -1.54 18.67
C TYR A 3 21.15 -0.40 17.88
N VAL A 4 21.69 -0.04 16.72
CA VAL A 4 21.08 0.97 15.87
C VAL A 4 19.73 0.49 15.34
N MET A 5 19.65 -0.76 14.92
CA MET A 5 18.41 -1.36 14.42
C MET A 5 17.36 -1.57 15.50
N GLU A 6 17.76 -1.88 16.75
CA GLU A 6 16.84 -2.02 17.88
C GLU A 6 16.06 -0.73 18.18
N TRP A 7 16.69 0.43 18.01
CA TRP A 7 16.03 1.74 18.23
C TRP A 7 15.37 2.27 16.98
N PHE A 8 16.02 2.08 15.82
CA PHE A 8 15.51 2.60 14.55
C PHE A 8 14.22 1.91 14.12
N THR A 9 14.12 0.59 14.30
CA THR A 9 12.92 -0.18 13.89
C THR A 9 11.65 0.27 14.58
N PRO A 10 11.57 0.41 15.92
CA PRO A 10 10.36 0.90 16.59
C PRO A 10 9.95 2.32 16.16
N ILE A 11 10.93 3.19 15.93
CA ILE A 11 10.66 4.56 15.47
C ILE A 11 10.05 4.52 14.06
N MET A 12 10.63 3.74 13.16
CA MET A 12 10.09 3.55 11.81
C MET A 12 8.69 2.94 11.83
N LEU A 13 8.45 1.93 12.66
CA LEU A 13 7.13 1.31 12.79
C LEU A 13 6.09 2.29 13.36
N PHE A 14 6.48 3.18 14.25
CA PHE A 14 5.61 4.25 14.74
C PHE A 14 5.18 5.19 13.60
N PHE A 15 6.10 5.58 12.71
CA PHE A 15 5.75 6.39 11.54
C PHE A 15 4.85 5.62 10.57
N VAL A 16 5.13 4.33 10.32
CA VAL A 16 4.25 3.48 9.49
C VAL A 16 2.86 3.41 10.11
N TYR A 17 2.75 3.17 11.41
CA TYR A 17 1.46 3.16 12.10
C TYR A 17 0.70 4.48 11.95
N SER A 18 1.40 5.61 12.10
CA SER A 18 0.81 6.94 11.94
C SER A 18 0.27 7.16 10.52
N THR A 19 1.02 6.71 9.48
CA THR A 19 0.54 6.79 8.09
C THR A 19 -0.67 5.88 7.84
N MET A 20 -0.72 4.71 8.47
CA MET A 20 -1.89 3.81 8.36
C MET A 20 -3.15 4.41 9.01
N ILE A 21 -3.01 5.06 10.16
CA ILE A 21 -4.13 5.80 10.78
C ILE A 21 -4.62 6.92 9.85
N SER A 22 -3.70 7.68 9.26
CA SER A 22 -4.05 8.74 8.29
C SER A 22 -4.77 8.17 7.09
N ALA A 23 -4.22 7.12 6.46
CA ALA A 23 -4.81 6.47 5.30
C ALA A 23 -6.22 5.92 5.58
N ALA A 24 -6.47 5.38 6.79
CA ALA A 24 -7.82 4.99 7.18
C ALA A 24 -8.76 6.20 7.22
N GLY A 25 -8.31 7.32 7.80
CA GLY A 25 -9.08 8.57 7.82
C GLY A 25 -9.43 9.04 6.42
N SER A 26 -8.44 9.12 5.52
CA SER A 26 -8.64 9.54 4.14
C SER A 26 -9.56 8.59 3.35
N THR A 27 -9.47 7.29 3.58
CA THR A 27 -10.40 6.32 2.97
C THR A 27 -11.84 6.58 3.38
N PHE A 28 -12.08 6.89 4.66
CA PHE A 28 -13.42 7.23 5.15
C PHE A 28 -13.93 8.56 4.59
N GLU A 29 -13.05 9.54 4.47
CA GLU A 29 -13.40 10.88 3.99
C GLU A 29 -13.61 10.90 2.48
N GLU A 30 -12.67 10.42 1.69
CA GLU A 30 -12.71 10.50 0.23
C GLU A 30 -13.76 9.56 -0.39
N TYR A 31 -13.97 8.38 0.18
CA TYR A 31 -14.85 7.39 -0.43
C TYR A 31 -16.24 7.34 0.20
N TYR A 32 -16.32 7.37 1.54
CA TYR A 32 -17.61 7.29 2.23
C TYR A 32 -18.22 8.65 2.56
N GLY A 33 -17.49 9.75 2.34
CA GLY A 33 -17.96 11.11 2.67
C GLY A 33 -18.18 11.34 4.18
N VAL A 34 -17.55 10.51 5.02
CA VAL A 34 -17.66 10.57 6.48
C VAL A 34 -16.43 11.28 7.04
N ASN A 35 -16.59 11.98 8.17
CA ASN A 35 -15.49 12.67 8.81
C ASN A 35 -14.29 11.70 9.04
N GLY A 36 -13.12 12.03 8.50
CA GLY A 36 -11.92 11.20 8.54
C GLY A 36 -11.46 10.84 9.97
N ASN A 37 -11.82 11.65 10.99
CA ASN A 37 -11.52 11.33 12.38
C ASN A 37 -12.23 10.06 12.87
N ILE A 38 -13.38 9.70 12.27
CA ILE A 38 -14.08 8.45 12.58
C ILE A 38 -13.26 7.26 12.07
N GLY A 39 -12.73 7.34 10.86
CA GLY A 39 -11.84 6.30 10.29
C GLY A 39 -10.55 6.15 11.11
N ARG A 40 -9.94 7.27 11.53
CA ARG A 40 -8.76 7.28 12.41
C ARG A 40 -9.05 6.62 13.76
N ALA A 41 -10.14 7.03 14.41
CA ALA A 41 -10.55 6.46 15.70
C ALA A 41 -10.88 4.96 15.60
N PHE A 42 -11.60 4.56 14.54
CA PHE A 42 -11.87 3.16 14.26
C PHE A 42 -10.57 2.34 14.14
N MET A 43 -9.60 2.82 13.36
CA MET A 43 -8.34 2.12 13.15
C MET A 43 -7.53 2.00 14.45
N ILE A 44 -7.45 3.08 15.26
CA ILE A 44 -6.75 3.07 16.55
C ILE A 44 -7.39 2.04 17.50
N ILE A 45 -8.71 2.04 17.63
CA ILE A 45 -9.42 1.13 18.53
C ILE A 45 -9.27 -0.31 18.07
N ALA A 46 -9.44 -0.57 16.76
CA ALA A 46 -9.35 -1.91 16.18
C ALA A 46 -7.93 -2.49 16.31
N SER A 47 -6.89 -1.71 16.00
CA SER A 47 -5.50 -2.15 16.13
C SER A 47 -5.12 -2.41 17.59
N LEU A 48 -5.46 -1.50 18.49
CA LEU A 48 -5.18 -1.64 19.93
C LEU A 48 -5.89 -2.88 20.51
N ALA A 49 -7.17 -3.06 20.21
CA ALA A 49 -7.92 -4.23 20.65
C ALA A 49 -7.29 -5.53 20.18
N THR A 50 -6.82 -5.57 18.93
CA THR A 50 -6.18 -6.77 18.37
C THR A 50 -4.86 -7.08 19.05
N VAL A 51 -4.03 -6.08 19.30
CA VAL A 51 -2.76 -6.25 20.03
C VAL A 51 -3.02 -6.78 21.44
N LEU A 52 -4.01 -6.25 22.14
CA LEU A 52 -4.37 -6.68 23.49
C LEU A 52 -4.98 -8.09 23.54
N LEU A 53 -5.73 -8.49 22.51
CA LEU A 53 -6.38 -9.82 22.42
C LEU A 53 -5.46 -10.91 21.85
N GLY A 54 -4.31 -10.53 21.29
CA GLY A 54 -3.29 -11.44 20.75
C GLY A 54 -3.35 -11.64 19.24
N LEU A 55 -2.16 -11.70 18.65
CA LEU A 55 -1.92 -11.61 17.20
C LEU A 55 -2.11 -12.95 16.43
N ASN A 56 -2.31 -14.07 17.10
CA ASN A 56 -2.26 -15.41 16.50
C ASN A 56 -3.23 -15.65 15.33
N LYS A 57 -4.33 -14.92 15.26
CA LYS A 57 -5.31 -15.03 14.18
C LYS A 57 -5.02 -14.10 13.01
N LEU A 58 -4.27 -13.04 13.25
CA LEU A 58 -4.01 -11.97 12.30
C LEU A 58 -3.15 -12.44 11.12
N VAL A 59 -2.14 -13.25 11.38
CA VAL A 59 -1.25 -13.81 10.34
C VAL A 59 -2.03 -14.58 9.27
N LYS A 60 -3.10 -15.30 9.66
CA LYS A 60 -3.96 -16.00 8.71
C LYS A 60 -4.78 -15.03 7.86
N ILE A 61 -5.31 -13.97 8.46
CA ILE A 61 -6.10 -12.94 7.78
C ILE A 61 -5.24 -12.21 6.75
N VAL A 62 -4.03 -11.80 7.12
CA VAL A 62 -3.06 -11.18 6.20
C VAL A 62 -2.77 -12.08 5.01
N GLY A 63 -2.55 -13.38 5.26
CA GLY A 63 -2.27 -14.36 4.21
C GLY A 63 -3.37 -14.50 3.16
N TYR A 64 -4.62 -14.16 3.48
CA TYR A 64 -5.73 -14.17 2.51
C TYR A 64 -5.98 -12.81 1.87
N ILE A 65 -5.90 -11.71 2.63
CA ILE A 65 -6.16 -10.36 2.11
C ILE A 65 -5.12 -9.95 1.08
N ALA A 66 -3.85 -10.20 1.34
CA ALA A 66 -2.76 -9.70 0.50
C ALA A 66 -2.81 -10.23 -0.95
N PRO A 67 -2.98 -11.55 -1.23
CA PRO A 67 -3.10 -12.03 -2.60
C PRO A 67 -4.36 -11.50 -3.32
N VAL A 68 -5.48 -11.40 -2.60
CA VAL A 68 -6.72 -10.87 -3.18
C VAL A 68 -6.56 -9.40 -3.53
N LEU A 69 -6.01 -8.59 -2.62
CA LEU A 69 -5.73 -7.18 -2.87
C LEU A 69 -4.80 -7.00 -4.07
N LEU A 70 -3.73 -7.82 -4.16
CA LEU A 70 -2.78 -7.76 -5.28
C LEU A 70 -3.48 -8.01 -6.62
N VAL A 71 -4.32 -9.05 -6.71
CA VAL A 71 -5.06 -9.35 -7.94
C VAL A 71 -6.04 -8.23 -8.30
N VAL A 72 -6.80 -7.73 -7.31
CA VAL A 72 -7.76 -6.64 -7.53
C VAL A 72 -7.04 -5.37 -7.96
N THR A 73 -5.90 -5.05 -7.36
CA THR A 73 -5.05 -3.90 -7.74
C THR A 73 -4.57 -4.01 -9.19
N MET A 74 -4.12 -5.20 -9.60
CA MET A 74 -3.70 -5.45 -10.99
C MET A 74 -4.87 -5.26 -11.96
N VAL A 75 -6.04 -5.80 -11.64
CA VAL A 75 -7.25 -5.67 -12.47
C VAL A 75 -7.65 -4.20 -12.62
N ILE A 76 -7.67 -3.45 -11.53
CA ILE A 76 -7.98 -2.01 -11.56
C ILE A 76 -6.98 -1.26 -12.43
N GLY A 77 -5.68 -1.51 -12.25
CA GLY A 77 -4.64 -0.86 -13.04
C GLY A 77 -4.74 -1.17 -14.53
N VAL A 78 -4.97 -2.44 -14.91
CA VAL A 78 -5.14 -2.84 -16.32
C VAL A 78 -6.38 -2.19 -16.93
N ILE A 79 -7.53 -2.25 -16.26
CA ILE A 79 -8.77 -1.63 -16.77
C ILE A 79 -8.58 -0.11 -16.91
N SER A 80 -7.91 0.52 -15.96
CA SER A 80 -7.63 1.95 -15.99
C SER A 80 -6.78 2.34 -17.22
N ILE A 81 -5.74 1.56 -17.52
CA ILE A 81 -4.89 1.78 -18.71
C ILE A 81 -5.70 1.60 -20.00
N ILE A 82 -6.55 0.58 -20.05
CA ILE A 82 -7.39 0.29 -21.24
C ILE A 82 -8.42 1.40 -21.47
N ASN A 83 -9.01 1.93 -20.40
CA ASN A 83 -10.03 2.96 -20.48
C ASN A 83 -9.47 4.33 -20.91
N ASN A 84 -8.24 4.65 -20.53
CA ASN A 84 -7.60 5.92 -20.86
C ASN A 84 -6.13 5.75 -21.27
N PRO A 85 -5.83 5.10 -22.40
CA PRO A 85 -4.44 4.89 -22.83
C PRO A 85 -3.74 6.20 -23.24
N ALA A 86 -4.48 7.22 -23.68
CA ALA A 86 -3.95 8.52 -24.06
C ALA A 86 -3.43 9.30 -22.83
N GLY A 87 -4.06 9.14 -21.67
CA GLY A 87 -3.68 9.83 -20.45
C GLY A 87 -2.24 9.56 -19.99
N ILE A 88 -1.67 8.40 -20.36
CA ILE A 88 -0.24 8.11 -20.08
C ILE A 88 0.67 9.04 -20.90
N ALA A 89 0.34 9.30 -22.15
CA ALA A 89 1.12 10.20 -23.00
C ALA A 89 0.92 11.69 -22.61
N GLU A 90 -0.25 12.02 -22.08
CA GLU A 90 -0.61 13.37 -21.61
C GLU A 90 -0.10 13.66 -20.19
N ALA A 91 0.37 12.66 -19.45
CA ALA A 91 0.83 12.81 -18.07
C ALA A 91 1.94 13.85 -17.93
N ASP A 92 2.87 13.94 -18.90
CA ASP A 92 3.94 14.94 -18.89
C ASP A 92 3.42 16.38 -19.03
N GLU A 93 2.33 16.58 -19.78
CA GLU A 93 1.69 17.90 -19.89
C GLU A 93 0.96 18.26 -18.59
N VAL A 94 0.26 17.32 -17.98
CA VAL A 94 -0.39 17.51 -16.68
C VAL A 94 0.64 17.91 -15.63
N LEU A 95 1.80 17.24 -15.59
CA LEU A 95 2.88 17.53 -14.63
C LEU A 95 3.48 18.93 -14.77
N LYS A 96 3.38 19.59 -15.94
CA LYS A 96 3.81 20.98 -16.11
C LYS A 96 2.87 22.00 -15.46
N HIS A 97 1.62 21.62 -15.25
CA HIS A 97 0.56 22.51 -14.75
C HIS A 97 0.16 22.23 -13.29
N VAL A 98 0.68 21.16 -12.69
CA VAL A 98 0.41 20.79 -11.30
C VAL A 98 1.66 20.86 -10.46
N GLU A 99 1.56 21.44 -9.26
CA GLU A 99 2.64 21.39 -8.28
C GLU A 99 2.66 20.01 -7.62
N VAL A 100 3.49 19.12 -8.13
CA VAL A 100 3.75 17.84 -7.46
C VAL A 100 4.78 18.09 -6.35
N LYS A 101 4.41 17.83 -5.11
CA LYS A 101 5.32 17.87 -3.98
C LYS A 101 6.36 16.75 -4.10
N ASN A 102 7.44 17.02 -4.79
CA ASN A 102 8.56 16.09 -4.90
C ASN A 102 9.49 16.25 -3.70
N THR A 103 9.67 15.18 -2.94
CA THR A 103 10.68 15.15 -1.86
C THR A 103 12.09 15.17 -2.44
N PHE A 104 12.28 14.60 -3.62
CA PHE A 104 13.56 14.54 -4.32
C PHE A 104 13.37 14.91 -5.80
N ASN A 105 14.18 15.84 -6.31
CA ASN A 105 14.14 16.26 -7.72
C ASN A 105 14.77 15.24 -8.70
N ASN A 106 15.07 14.03 -8.24
CA ASN A 106 15.68 12.98 -9.04
C ASN A 106 14.92 11.67 -8.86
N TRP A 107 14.39 11.15 -9.96
CA TRP A 107 13.60 9.92 -9.97
C TRP A 107 14.38 8.68 -9.44
N ALA A 108 15.69 8.61 -9.70
CA ALA A 108 16.51 7.49 -9.24
C ALA A 108 16.71 7.55 -7.72
N VAL A 109 16.88 8.74 -7.15
CA VAL A 109 16.94 8.93 -5.69
C VAL A 109 15.60 8.59 -5.05
N SER A 110 14.49 9.04 -5.63
CA SER A 110 13.14 8.72 -5.16
C SER A 110 12.89 7.21 -5.17
N GLY A 111 13.24 6.53 -6.26
CA GLY A 111 13.11 5.08 -6.39
C GLY A 111 13.97 4.32 -5.38
N PHE A 112 15.23 4.75 -5.18
CA PHE A 112 16.11 4.15 -4.18
C PHE A 112 15.57 4.32 -2.76
N MET A 113 15.11 5.53 -2.41
CA MET A 113 14.54 5.82 -1.10
C MET A 113 13.24 5.04 -0.85
N TYR A 114 12.39 4.91 -1.86
CA TYR A 114 11.18 4.07 -1.78
C TYR A 114 11.53 2.59 -1.52
N GLY A 115 12.50 2.06 -2.26
CA GLY A 115 12.99 0.70 -2.07
C GLY A 115 13.59 0.50 -0.68
N ALA A 116 14.43 1.42 -0.23
CA ALA A 116 15.05 1.36 1.10
C ALA A 116 13.99 1.41 2.23
N TYR A 117 12.99 2.28 2.10
CA TYR A 117 11.87 2.36 3.05
C TYR A 117 11.09 1.05 3.11
N THR A 118 10.72 0.50 1.94
CA THR A 118 9.96 -0.75 1.84
C THR A 118 10.73 -1.92 2.45
N VAL A 119 12.01 -2.07 2.11
CA VAL A 119 12.88 -3.14 2.66
C VAL A 119 12.99 -3.00 4.18
N THR A 120 13.23 -1.79 4.69
CA THR A 120 13.39 -1.56 6.13
C THR A 120 12.13 -1.94 6.91
N GLY A 121 10.95 -1.61 6.40
CA GLY A 121 9.66 -1.97 7.03
C GLY A 121 9.38 -3.48 7.06
N VAL A 122 9.90 -4.23 6.07
CA VAL A 122 9.63 -5.67 5.93
C VAL A 122 10.68 -6.55 6.64
N VAL A 123 11.88 -6.01 6.92
CA VAL A 123 12.99 -6.78 7.53
C VAL A 123 12.60 -7.53 8.81
N PRO A 124 11.92 -6.93 9.81
CA PRO A 124 11.54 -7.65 11.04
C PRO A 124 10.63 -8.86 10.75
N TYR A 125 9.67 -8.67 9.86
CA TYR A 125 8.74 -9.72 9.43
C TYR A 125 9.45 -10.85 8.68
N LEU A 126 10.35 -10.52 7.76
CA LEU A 126 11.15 -11.51 7.03
C LEU A 126 12.09 -12.28 7.96
N ALA A 127 12.64 -11.63 8.99
CA ALA A 127 13.49 -12.28 9.97
C ALA A 127 12.72 -13.33 10.80
N ASP A 128 11.48 -13.04 11.14
CA ASP A 128 10.62 -13.97 11.89
C ASP A 128 10.15 -15.15 11.02
N ILE A 129 9.70 -14.89 9.80
CA ILE A 129 9.37 -15.94 8.83
C ILE A 129 10.59 -16.79 8.52
N GLY A 130 11.78 -16.19 8.37
CA GLY A 130 13.01 -16.90 8.11
C GLY A 130 13.33 -17.97 9.15
N LYS A 131 13.01 -17.72 10.42
CA LYS A 131 13.15 -18.72 11.50
C LYS A 131 12.23 -19.92 11.31
N SER A 132 10.99 -19.70 10.88
CA SER A 132 10.01 -20.76 10.69
C SER A 132 10.19 -21.54 9.38
N THR A 133 10.76 -20.90 8.34
CA THR A 133 10.93 -21.46 6.98
C THR A 133 12.35 -21.95 6.71
N ALA A 134 13.28 -21.81 7.67
CA ALA A 134 14.70 -22.13 7.53
C ALA A 134 15.02 -23.59 7.16
N THR A 135 14.03 -24.50 7.25
CA THR A 135 14.17 -25.91 6.87
C THR A 135 14.36 -26.13 5.36
N ASN A 136 13.96 -25.16 4.50
CA ASN A 136 14.11 -25.29 3.05
C ASN A 136 14.47 -23.94 2.41
N LYS A 137 15.78 -23.65 2.32
CA LYS A 137 16.33 -22.43 1.69
C LYS A 137 15.84 -22.20 0.25
N LYS A 138 15.66 -23.26 -0.54
CA LYS A 138 15.21 -23.14 -1.94
C LYS A 138 13.79 -22.60 -2.00
N ASN A 139 12.89 -23.11 -1.18
CA ASN A 139 11.51 -22.65 -1.13
C ASN A 139 11.40 -21.21 -0.62
N ALA A 140 12.22 -20.83 0.38
CA ALA A 140 12.28 -19.46 0.87
C ALA A 140 12.75 -18.48 -0.23
N LEU A 141 13.81 -18.84 -0.97
CA LEU A 141 14.31 -18.02 -2.09
C LEU A 141 13.29 -17.91 -3.23
N LEU A 142 12.67 -19.02 -3.63
CA LEU A 142 11.63 -19.00 -4.67
C LEU A 142 10.40 -18.20 -4.24
N GLY A 143 9.96 -18.36 -2.99
CA GLY A 143 8.86 -17.58 -2.42
C GLY A 143 9.15 -16.08 -2.43
N GLY A 144 10.34 -15.67 -2.02
CA GLY A 144 10.79 -14.28 -2.05
C GLY A 144 10.88 -13.73 -3.49
N PHE A 145 11.44 -14.49 -4.42
CA PHE A 145 11.57 -14.08 -5.81
C PHE A 145 10.20 -13.92 -6.51
N PHE A 146 9.35 -14.94 -6.42
CA PHE A 146 8.03 -14.88 -7.05
C PHE A 146 7.08 -13.92 -6.35
N GLY A 147 7.07 -13.89 -5.02
CA GLY A 147 6.23 -12.95 -4.25
C GLY A 147 6.66 -11.50 -4.48
N GLY A 148 7.95 -11.21 -4.39
CA GLY A 148 8.49 -9.88 -4.67
C GLY A 148 8.29 -9.47 -6.13
N GLY A 149 8.50 -10.38 -7.09
CA GLY A 149 8.26 -10.14 -8.51
C GLY A 149 6.80 -9.82 -8.80
N ALA A 150 5.87 -10.61 -8.26
CA ALA A 150 4.42 -10.37 -8.42
C ALA A 150 4.01 -9.01 -7.81
N PHE A 151 4.54 -8.66 -6.64
CA PHE A 151 4.30 -7.36 -6.01
C PHE A 151 4.80 -6.20 -6.90
N LEU A 152 6.03 -6.29 -7.41
CA LEU A 152 6.59 -5.25 -8.29
C LEU A 152 5.77 -5.07 -9.57
N ILE A 153 5.35 -6.17 -10.20
CA ILE A 153 4.48 -6.12 -11.39
C ILE A 153 3.15 -5.45 -11.06
N ALA A 154 2.52 -5.80 -9.94
CA ALA A 154 1.27 -5.19 -9.52
C ALA A 154 1.41 -3.68 -9.27
N VAL A 155 2.47 -3.26 -8.58
CA VAL A 155 2.78 -1.84 -8.34
C VAL A 155 3.02 -1.11 -9.65
N MET A 156 3.76 -1.68 -10.60
CA MET A 156 4.00 -1.06 -11.91
C MET A 156 2.68 -0.88 -12.69
N ILE A 157 1.85 -1.91 -12.75
CA ILE A 157 0.55 -1.84 -13.43
C ILE A 157 -0.33 -0.76 -12.80
N LEU A 158 -0.40 -0.72 -11.45
CA LEU A 158 -1.16 0.31 -10.77
C LEU A 158 -0.62 1.71 -11.06
N ASN A 159 0.70 1.90 -11.02
CA ASN A 159 1.32 3.19 -11.33
C ASN A 159 0.98 3.68 -12.75
N PHE A 160 1.02 2.81 -13.75
CA PHE A 160 0.58 3.17 -15.11
C PHE A 160 -0.91 3.49 -15.15
N GLY A 161 -1.75 2.78 -14.40
CA GLY A 161 -3.17 3.08 -14.27
C GLY A 161 -3.43 4.46 -13.62
N LEU A 162 -2.62 4.83 -12.62
CA LEU A 162 -2.68 6.17 -12.01
C LEU A 162 -2.19 7.25 -12.95
N LEU A 163 -1.10 7.00 -13.69
CA LEU A 163 -0.61 7.93 -14.72
C LEU A 163 -1.64 8.18 -15.81
N ALA A 164 -2.38 7.15 -16.22
CA ALA A 164 -3.47 7.29 -17.18
C ALA A 164 -4.58 8.24 -16.73
N ASN A 165 -4.72 8.45 -15.40
CA ASN A 165 -5.74 9.33 -14.80
C ASN A 165 -5.13 10.44 -13.94
N LEU A 166 -3.90 10.84 -14.26
CA LEU A 166 -3.13 11.76 -13.42
C LEU A 166 -3.85 13.08 -13.15
N ALA A 167 -4.53 13.62 -14.14
CA ALA A 167 -5.29 14.88 -14.02
C ALA A 167 -6.36 14.84 -12.91
N ASP A 168 -6.97 13.67 -12.70
CA ASP A 168 -8.06 13.50 -11.73
C ASP A 168 -7.57 13.11 -10.34
N VAL A 169 -6.36 12.50 -10.26
CA VAL A 169 -5.92 11.86 -9.01
C VAL A 169 -4.75 12.56 -8.31
N TYR A 170 -4.12 13.57 -8.93
CA TYR A 170 -2.89 14.18 -8.39
C TYR A 170 -3.05 14.84 -7.00
N ASN A 171 -4.28 15.25 -6.65
CA ASN A 171 -4.60 15.90 -5.37
C ASN A 171 -5.15 14.94 -4.31
N LEU A 172 -5.41 13.68 -4.66
CA LEU A 172 -6.05 12.73 -3.77
C LEU A 172 -5.02 12.05 -2.86
N GLU A 173 -5.40 11.79 -1.63
CA GLU A 173 -4.58 11.02 -0.70
C GLU A 173 -4.63 9.50 -1.02
N ILE A 174 -5.78 9.03 -1.54
CA ILE A 174 -5.99 7.62 -1.92
C ILE A 174 -6.36 7.51 -3.42
N PRO A 175 -5.43 7.85 -4.35
CA PRO A 175 -5.72 7.91 -5.77
C PRO A 175 -6.20 6.57 -6.37
N SER A 176 -5.70 5.44 -5.86
CA SER A 176 -6.09 4.10 -6.33
C SER A 176 -7.56 3.78 -6.05
N LEU A 177 -8.12 4.32 -4.97
CA LEU A 177 -9.52 4.14 -4.61
C LEU A 177 -10.44 4.92 -5.55
N PHE A 178 -10.05 6.14 -5.90
CA PHE A 178 -10.76 6.95 -6.90
C PHE A 178 -10.80 6.23 -8.25
N VAL A 179 -9.66 5.73 -8.73
CA VAL A 179 -9.60 4.98 -9.99
C VAL A 179 -10.47 3.71 -9.94
N ALA A 180 -10.47 2.98 -8.83
CA ALA A 180 -11.36 1.82 -8.68
C ALA A 180 -12.84 2.22 -8.76
N ALA A 181 -13.23 3.32 -8.10
CA ALA A 181 -14.60 3.83 -8.09
C ALA A 181 -15.03 4.39 -9.46
N SER A 182 -14.11 5.00 -10.21
CA SER A 182 -14.39 5.53 -11.55
C SER A 182 -14.65 4.44 -12.59
N ILE A 183 -14.08 3.24 -12.41
CA ILE A 183 -14.38 2.09 -13.27
C ILE A 183 -15.83 1.64 -13.05
N HIS A 184 -16.22 1.39 -11.80
CA HIS A 184 -17.57 1.02 -11.42
C HIS A 184 -17.74 1.14 -9.89
N PRO A 185 -18.87 1.60 -9.36
CA PRO A 185 -19.09 1.74 -7.91
C PRO A 185 -18.84 0.45 -7.11
N VAL A 186 -19.15 -0.70 -7.68
CA VAL A 186 -18.89 -2.01 -7.05
C VAL A 186 -17.38 -2.26 -6.86
N PHE A 187 -16.55 -1.89 -7.85
CA PHE A 187 -15.09 -1.98 -7.73
C PHE A 187 -14.57 -1.05 -6.63
N GLY A 188 -15.08 0.16 -6.55
CA GLY A 188 -14.75 1.10 -5.47
C GLY A 188 -15.08 0.52 -4.10
N THR A 189 -16.28 -0.06 -3.93
CA THR A 189 -16.70 -0.68 -2.66
C THR A 189 -15.85 -1.89 -2.28
N ILE A 190 -15.60 -2.81 -3.22
CA ILE A 190 -14.75 -3.98 -2.97
C ILE A 190 -13.34 -3.52 -2.60
N PHE A 191 -12.79 -2.59 -3.37
CA PHE A 191 -11.43 -2.10 -3.15
C PHE A 191 -11.30 -1.35 -1.82
N SER A 192 -12.27 -0.51 -1.44
CA SER A 192 -12.26 0.21 -0.16
C SER A 192 -12.25 -0.74 1.05
N VAL A 193 -13.04 -1.83 1.01
CA VAL A 193 -13.05 -2.83 2.07
C VAL A 193 -11.71 -3.58 2.16
N LEU A 194 -11.16 -3.99 1.00
CA LEU A 194 -9.86 -4.64 0.94
C LEU A 194 -8.74 -3.70 1.41
N LEU A 195 -8.81 -2.43 1.04
CA LEU A 195 -7.84 -1.41 1.43
C LEU A 195 -7.87 -1.16 2.95
N ILE A 196 -9.06 -1.00 3.54
CA ILE A 196 -9.20 -0.87 5.00
C ILE A 196 -8.64 -2.12 5.70
N GLY A 197 -8.91 -3.31 5.17
CA GLY A 197 -8.32 -4.56 5.65
C GLY A 197 -6.79 -4.58 5.56
N ALA A 198 -6.21 -4.11 4.45
CA ALA A 198 -4.78 -4.02 4.25
C ALA A 198 -4.13 -2.98 5.19
N ILE A 199 -4.74 -1.80 5.34
CA ILE A 199 -4.33 -0.77 6.28
C ILE A 199 -4.32 -1.32 7.70
N TYR A 200 -5.41 -2.00 8.09
CA TYR A 200 -5.53 -2.64 9.41
C TYR A 200 -4.44 -3.69 9.65
N THR A 201 -4.20 -4.58 8.69
CA THR A 201 -3.17 -5.63 8.84
C THR A 201 -1.75 -5.07 8.89
N THR A 202 -1.52 -3.89 8.32
CA THR A 202 -0.24 -3.18 8.37
C THR A 202 -0.09 -2.37 9.67
N ALA A 203 -1.20 -1.90 10.25
CA ALA A 203 -1.22 -1.15 11.49
C ALA A 203 -1.03 -2.03 12.75
N VAL A 204 -1.24 -3.33 12.66
CA VAL A 204 -1.11 -4.30 13.78
C VAL A 204 0.18 -5.09 13.67
#